data_f3eff6c732ab1fc6902f18956e15e623
#
_entry.id   f3eff6c732ab1fc6902f18956e15e623
#
_cell.length_a   1.000
_cell.length_b   1.000
_cell.length_c   1.000
_cell.angle_alpha   90.00
_cell.angle_beta   90.00
_cell.angle_gamma   90.00
#
_symmetry.space_group_name_H-M   'P 1'
#
loop_
_entity.id
_entity.type
_entity.pdbx_description
1 polymer ?
#
loop_
_entity_poly.entity_id
_entity_poly.type
_entity_poly.pdbx_seq_one_letter_code
_entity_poly.pdbx_strand_id
1 'polypeptide(L)'
;MTRVIALIDGSIYSTSVCEHAAWAARRIGASVELLHVIGSHDGGDDAADRSGAIGLGARSALLAELAELDGKRAKLAQQRGRLILDDAKARVEAGGVAEVTTRLRRGDVADAVQGLDDDTRVVILGKRGEAADFARGHLGSNTERVVRACNRPVLAAARAFTPPTRCMIAFDGGTSAVKAVEMAARSPFFADLDIHVLSVGPDTAETRRRLDGAAATLSSAGRAATAHLTQGQPEEAIAAFVDSLKINLLVMGAYGHSRIRSLIIGSTTTEMVRSCKAPVLLFR
;
A
#
# COMPACT_ATOMS: atom_id res chain seq x y z
N MET A 1 -4.47 7.64 19.97
CA MET A 1 -3.03 7.31 19.81
C MET A 1 -2.77 7.08 18.35
N THR A 2 -1.69 7.62 17.76
CA THR A 2 -1.44 7.45 16.32
C THR A 2 -1.12 6.01 15.99
N ARG A 3 -1.60 5.51 14.84
CA ARG A 3 -1.51 4.10 14.45
C ARG A 3 -1.04 3.93 13.01
N VAL A 4 -0.22 2.89 12.80
CA VAL A 4 0.14 2.33 11.49
C VAL A 4 -0.63 1.03 11.32
N ILE A 5 -1.29 0.83 10.18
CA ILE A 5 -1.95 -0.45 9.86
C ILE A 5 -1.11 -1.18 8.82
N ALA A 6 -0.75 -2.43 9.10
CA ALA A 6 -0.04 -3.29 8.17
C ALA A 6 -0.93 -4.47 7.74
N LEU A 7 -1.20 -4.56 6.45
CA LEU A 7 -1.97 -5.66 5.86
C LEU A 7 -1.03 -6.83 5.56
N ILE A 8 -1.24 -7.94 6.25
CA ILE A 8 -0.40 -9.13 6.19
C ILE A 8 -1.19 -10.28 5.55
N ASP A 9 -0.67 -10.85 4.47
CA ASP A 9 -1.33 -11.93 3.72
C ASP A 9 -0.58 -13.27 3.76
N GLY A 10 0.59 -13.32 4.41
CA GLY A 10 1.44 -14.50 4.44
C GLY A 10 2.28 -14.70 3.16
N SER A 11 2.25 -13.75 2.23
CA SER A 11 3.10 -13.77 1.04
C SER A 11 4.56 -13.48 1.36
N ILE A 12 5.41 -13.62 0.35
CA ILE A 12 6.84 -13.25 0.43
C ILE A 12 7.08 -11.77 0.75
N TYR A 13 6.06 -10.92 0.64
CA TYR A 13 6.13 -9.51 1.01
C TYR A 13 5.88 -9.26 2.50
N SER A 14 5.28 -10.21 3.23
CA SER A 14 4.87 -10.02 4.63
C SER A 14 6.02 -9.61 5.55
N THR A 15 7.21 -10.20 5.37
CA THR A 15 8.41 -9.79 6.14
C THR A 15 8.74 -8.32 5.90
N SER A 16 8.83 -7.91 4.65
CA SER A 16 9.12 -6.52 4.29
C SER A 16 8.02 -5.55 4.74
N VAL A 17 6.75 -5.95 4.70
CA VAL A 17 5.63 -5.15 5.22
C VAL A 17 5.79 -4.92 6.72
N CYS A 18 6.16 -5.95 7.50
CA CYS A 18 6.44 -5.82 8.94
C CYS A 18 7.59 -4.85 9.21
N GLU A 19 8.68 -4.95 8.46
CA GLU A 19 9.86 -4.08 8.60
C GLU A 19 9.54 -2.62 8.25
N HIS A 20 8.78 -2.38 7.18
CA HIS A 20 8.28 -1.05 6.82
C HIS A 20 7.35 -0.50 7.91
N ALA A 21 6.47 -1.34 8.49
CA ALA A 21 5.56 -0.93 9.55
C ALA A 21 6.31 -0.54 10.83
N ALA A 22 7.29 -1.34 11.22
CA ALA A 22 8.14 -1.04 12.36
C ALA A 22 8.96 0.24 12.15
N TRP A 23 9.53 0.42 10.96
CA TRP A 23 10.25 1.64 10.59
C TRP A 23 9.35 2.87 10.65
N ALA A 24 8.18 2.80 10.01
CA ALA A 24 7.22 3.91 9.99
C ALA A 24 6.72 4.27 11.39
N ALA A 25 6.32 3.27 12.18
CA ALA A 25 5.81 3.45 13.53
C ALA A 25 6.83 4.13 14.47
N ARG A 26 8.09 3.69 14.43
CA ARG A 26 9.17 4.32 15.23
C ARG A 26 9.40 5.77 14.85
N ARG A 27 9.34 6.11 13.56
CA ARG A 27 9.57 7.50 13.10
C ARG A 27 8.48 8.47 13.56
N ILE A 28 7.23 8.00 13.66
CA ILE A 28 6.09 8.85 14.03
C ILE A 28 5.58 8.61 15.46
N GLY A 29 6.23 7.75 16.24
CA GLY A 29 5.81 7.42 17.59
C GLY A 29 4.42 6.76 17.64
N ALA A 30 4.15 5.81 16.74
CA ALA A 30 2.84 5.18 16.58
C ALA A 30 2.86 3.72 17.04
N SER A 31 1.67 3.21 17.40
CA SER A 31 1.41 1.77 17.53
C SER A 31 1.26 1.13 16.14
N VAL A 32 1.37 -0.21 16.08
CA VAL A 32 1.11 -0.99 14.86
C VAL A 32 -0.08 -1.92 15.06
N GLU A 33 -1.05 -1.84 14.17
CA GLU A 33 -2.11 -2.85 14.03
C GLU A 33 -1.82 -3.73 12.82
N LEU A 34 -1.62 -5.02 13.04
CA LEU A 34 -1.46 -6.03 12.01
C LEU A 34 -2.82 -6.59 11.64
N LEU A 35 -3.22 -6.43 10.39
CA LEU A 35 -4.51 -6.85 9.88
C LEU A 35 -4.33 -7.96 8.84
N HIS A 36 -4.90 -9.13 9.10
CA HIS A 36 -5.05 -10.20 8.12
C HIS A 36 -6.52 -10.36 7.74
N VAL A 37 -6.82 -10.42 6.44
CA VAL A 37 -8.18 -10.59 5.93
C VAL A 37 -8.26 -11.93 5.20
N ILE A 38 -9.08 -12.83 5.75
CA ILE A 38 -9.42 -14.11 5.11
C ILE A 38 -10.45 -13.79 4.01
N GLY A 39 -10.07 -13.97 2.75
CA GLY A 39 -10.96 -13.72 1.60
C GLY A 39 -12.15 -14.68 1.56
N SER A 40 -13.24 -14.28 0.90
CA SER A 40 -14.40 -15.14 0.65
C SER A 40 -14.04 -16.38 -0.18
N HIS A 41 -13.03 -16.26 -1.05
CA HIS A 41 -12.54 -17.38 -1.88
C HIS A 41 -11.74 -18.44 -1.10
N ASP A 42 -11.15 -18.10 0.05
CA ASP A 42 -10.48 -19.06 0.93
C ASP A 42 -11.47 -19.97 1.68
N GLY A 43 -12.75 -19.65 1.64
CA GLY A 43 -13.86 -20.36 2.28
C GLY A 43 -14.72 -21.26 1.39
N GLY A 44 -14.46 -21.36 0.09
CA GLY A 44 -15.19 -22.32 -0.78
C GLY A 44 -16.44 -21.77 -1.47
N ASP A 45 -16.45 -20.54 -1.96
CA ASP A 45 -17.59 -19.93 -2.66
C ASP A 45 -17.70 -20.31 -4.17
N ASP A 46 -17.03 -21.37 -4.62
CA ASP A 46 -17.21 -21.99 -5.94
C ASP A 46 -18.32 -23.05 -5.93
N ALA A 47 -19.44 -22.79 -5.28
CA ALA A 47 -20.66 -23.53 -5.55
C ALA A 47 -21.24 -23.06 -6.90
N ALA A 48 -20.52 -23.37 -7.99
CA ALA A 48 -21.10 -23.30 -9.31
C ALA A 48 -22.39 -24.13 -9.32
N ASP A 49 -23.48 -23.50 -9.73
CA ASP A 49 -24.80 -24.08 -9.87
C ASP A 49 -24.76 -25.33 -10.79
N ARG A 50 -24.47 -26.48 -10.20
CA ARG A 50 -24.50 -27.79 -10.85
C ARG A 50 -25.78 -28.57 -10.49
N SER A 51 -26.90 -27.86 -10.32
CA SER A 51 -28.11 -28.38 -9.71
C SER A 51 -28.99 -29.28 -10.64
N GLY A 52 -28.53 -29.63 -11.82
CA GLY A 52 -29.46 -30.21 -12.85
C GLY A 52 -29.72 -31.72 -12.85
N ALA A 53 -29.01 -32.57 -12.06
CA ALA A 53 -29.04 -34.01 -12.32
C ALA A 53 -29.03 -34.96 -11.10
N ILE A 54 -29.25 -34.48 -9.87
CA ILE A 54 -29.14 -35.34 -8.68
C ILE A 54 -30.48 -35.49 -7.94
N GLY A 55 -30.86 -36.72 -7.60
CA GLY A 55 -32.10 -37.02 -6.84
C GLY A 55 -32.09 -36.40 -5.43
N LEU A 56 -33.27 -36.04 -4.93
CA LEU A 56 -33.48 -35.25 -3.69
C LEU A 56 -32.70 -35.74 -2.46
N GLY A 57 -32.61 -37.04 -2.22
CA GLY A 57 -31.88 -37.60 -1.06
C GLY A 57 -30.36 -37.55 -1.19
N ALA A 58 -29.84 -37.84 -2.38
CA ALA A 58 -28.41 -37.74 -2.68
C ALA A 58 -27.91 -36.27 -2.63
N ARG A 59 -28.81 -35.35 -3.04
CA ARG A 59 -28.54 -33.90 -2.97
C ARG A 59 -28.35 -33.41 -1.53
N SER A 60 -29.21 -33.86 -0.60
CA SER A 60 -29.13 -33.47 0.83
C SER A 60 -27.85 -33.98 1.48
N ALA A 61 -27.45 -35.24 1.19
CA ALA A 61 -26.21 -35.82 1.71
C ALA A 61 -24.98 -35.07 1.18
N LEU A 62 -24.95 -34.74 -0.13
CA LEU A 62 -23.86 -33.99 -0.73
C LEU A 62 -23.75 -32.57 -0.16
N LEU A 63 -24.87 -31.88 0.04
CA LEU A 63 -24.89 -30.55 0.65
C LEU A 63 -24.40 -30.57 2.10
N ALA A 64 -24.72 -31.62 2.87
CA ALA A 64 -24.22 -31.78 4.23
C ALA A 64 -22.70 -32.01 4.26
N GLU A 65 -22.19 -32.85 3.35
CA GLU A 65 -20.74 -33.09 3.22
C GLU A 65 -19.98 -31.83 2.77
N LEU A 66 -20.51 -31.09 1.80
CA LEU A 66 -19.95 -29.80 1.37
C LEU A 66 -19.91 -28.79 2.54
N ALA A 67 -20.99 -28.68 3.30
CA ALA A 67 -21.04 -27.79 4.46
C ALA A 67 -20.01 -28.18 5.55
N GLU A 68 -19.80 -29.49 5.77
CA GLU A 68 -18.76 -29.97 6.69
C GLU A 68 -17.35 -29.63 6.21
N LEU A 69 -17.07 -29.84 4.92
CA LEU A 69 -15.81 -29.48 4.28
C LEU A 69 -15.54 -27.98 4.36
N ASP A 70 -16.54 -27.17 4.08
CA ASP A 70 -16.42 -25.70 4.17
C ASP A 70 -16.19 -25.26 5.62
N GLY A 71 -16.83 -25.91 6.58
CA GLY A 71 -16.55 -25.68 8.02
C GLY A 71 -15.10 -26.02 8.41
N LYS A 72 -14.56 -27.13 7.90
CA LYS A 72 -13.16 -27.53 8.12
C LYS A 72 -12.19 -26.55 7.46
N ARG A 73 -12.42 -26.14 6.21
CA ARG A 73 -11.63 -25.13 5.50
C ARG A 73 -11.63 -23.80 6.22
N ALA A 74 -12.78 -23.34 6.66
CA ALA A 74 -12.90 -22.10 7.41
C ALA A 74 -12.12 -22.11 8.74
N LYS A 75 -12.10 -23.24 9.46
CA LYS A 75 -11.26 -23.40 10.67
C LYS A 75 -9.78 -23.35 10.34
N LEU A 76 -9.34 -24.05 9.29
CA LEU A 76 -7.94 -24.06 8.85
C LEU A 76 -7.48 -22.66 8.40
N ALA A 77 -8.29 -21.95 7.61
CA ALA A 77 -8.00 -20.57 7.20
C ALA A 77 -7.85 -19.63 8.42
N GLN A 78 -8.71 -19.82 9.43
CA GLN A 78 -8.63 -19.04 10.68
C GLN A 78 -7.37 -19.36 11.49
N GLN A 79 -6.99 -20.63 11.58
CA GLN A 79 -5.76 -21.06 12.27
C GLN A 79 -4.53 -20.51 11.52
N ARG A 80 -4.48 -20.66 10.20
CA ARG A 80 -3.43 -20.10 9.35
C ARG A 80 -3.29 -18.59 9.53
N GLY A 81 -4.42 -17.86 9.49
CA GLY A 81 -4.42 -16.42 9.68
C GLY A 81 -3.87 -15.98 11.04
N ARG A 82 -4.15 -16.73 12.12
CA ARG A 82 -3.56 -16.45 13.43
C ARG A 82 -2.06 -16.68 13.44
N LEU A 83 -1.57 -17.79 12.90
CA LEU A 83 -0.13 -18.07 12.80
C LEU A 83 0.62 -16.99 12.00
N ILE A 84 0.04 -16.53 10.89
CA ILE A 84 0.58 -15.41 10.08
C ILE A 84 0.68 -14.15 10.94
N LEU A 85 -0.35 -13.82 11.70
CA LEU A 85 -0.38 -12.62 12.56
C LEU A 85 0.60 -12.74 13.74
N ASP A 86 0.73 -13.93 14.35
CA ASP A 86 1.66 -14.16 15.46
C ASP A 86 3.13 -14.01 15.00
N ASP A 87 3.50 -14.58 13.84
CA ASP A 87 4.83 -14.37 13.23
C ASP A 87 5.08 -12.88 12.90
N ALA A 88 4.10 -12.23 12.29
CA ALA A 88 4.20 -10.82 11.95
C ALA A 88 4.34 -9.95 13.20
N LYS A 89 3.61 -10.25 14.28
CA LYS A 89 3.70 -9.54 15.56
C LYS A 89 5.10 -9.65 16.15
N ALA A 90 5.63 -10.86 16.24
CA ALA A 90 6.98 -11.08 16.75
C ALA A 90 8.04 -10.27 15.95
N ARG A 91 7.91 -10.19 14.63
CA ARG A 91 8.82 -9.41 13.77
C ARG A 91 8.73 -7.92 14.03
N VAL A 92 7.53 -7.37 14.15
CA VAL A 92 7.32 -5.93 14.39
C VAL A 92 7.81 -5.53 15.79
N GLU A 93 7.56 -6.38 16.81
CA GLU A 93 8.07 -6.18 18.17
C GLU A 93 9.61 -6.25 18.20
N ALA A 94 10.21 -7.22 17.51
CA ALA A 94 11.67 -7.30 17.33
C ALA A 94 12.23 -6.08 16.58
N GLY A 95 11.42 -5.45 15.71
CA GLY A 95 11.71 -4.18 15.06
C GLY A 95 11.67 -2.96 15.99
N GLY A 96 11.39 -3.13 17.29
CA GLY A 96 11.43 -2.08 18.32
C GLY A 96 10.13 -1.27 18.46
N VAL A 97 8.99 -1.82 18.07
CA VAL A 97 7.67 -1.23 18.30
C VAL A 97 7.12 -1.74 19.63
N ALA A 98 6.80 -0.81 20.54
CA ALA A 98 6.36 -1.17 21.90
C ALA A 98 4.90 -1.68 21.94
N GLU A 99 4.03 -1.18 21.06
CA GLU A 99 2.61 -1.53 21.05
C GLU A 99 2.21 -2.10 19.70
N VAL A 100 1.96 -3.42 19.67
CA VAL A 100 1.56 -4.16 18.46
C VAL A 100 0.29 -4.94 18.75
N THR A 101 -0.76 -4.66 17.99
CA THR A 101 -2.04 -5.37 18.06
C THR A 101 -2.28 -6.19 16.80
N THR A 102 -3.09 -7.23 16.90
CA THR A 102 -3.44 -8.09 15.76
C THR A 102 -4.94 -8.12 15.56
N ARG A 103 -5.39 -8.09 14.31
CA ARG A 103 -6.79 -8.20 13.92
C ARG A 103 -6.94 -9.20 12.79
N LEU A 104 -7.76 -10.21 12.99
CA LEU A 104 -8.18 -11.15 11.96
C LEU A 104 -9.61 -10.81 11.53
N ARG A 105 -9.81 -10.56 10.23
CA ARG A 105 -11.14 -10.29 9.65
C ARG A 105 -11.46 -11.31 8.57
N ARG A 106 -12.75 -11.51 8.32
CA ARG A 106 -13.25 -12.20 7.13
C ARG A 106 -13.89 -11.20 6.19
N GLY A 107 -13.81 -11.45 4.89
CA GLY A 107 -14.46 -10.64 3.86
C GLY A 107 -13.47 -10.01 2.91
N ASP A 108 -13.74 -8.78 2.53
CA ASP A 108 -12.97 -8.04 1.55
C ASP A 108 -11.93 -7.11 2.19
N VAL A 109 -10.72 -7.07 1.61
CA VAL A 109 -9.64 -6.22 2.12
C VAL A 109 -9.94 -4.74 1.91
N ALA A 110 -10.63 -4.37 0.84
CA ALA A 110 -11.01 -2.97 0.58
C ALA A 110 -12.03 -2.49 1.60
N ASP A 111 -13.01 -3.33 1.96
CA ASP A 111 -13.98 -3.03 3.03
C ASP A 111 -13.30 -2.93 4.40
N ALA A 112 -12.22 -3.68 4.60
CA ALA A 112 -11.47 -3.65 5.86
C ALA A 112 -10.71 -2.34 6.07
N VAL A 113 -10.35 -1.61 5.00
CA VAL A 113 -9.65 -0.32 5.05
C VAL A 113 -10.56 0.88 4.79
N GLN A 114 -11.83 0.66 4.48
CA GLN A 114 -12.83 1.70 4.41
C GLN A 114 -13.19 2.17 5.83
N GLY A 115 -13.28 3.47 6.05
CA GLY A 115 -13.70 4.02 7.34
C GLY A 115 -12.69 3.81 8.48
N LEU A 116 -11.40 3.72 8.15
CA LEU A 116 -10.35 3.71 9.18
C LEU A 116 -10.37 5.00 10.00
N ASP A 117 -10.15 4.85 11.30
CA ASP A 117 -10.18 5.96 12.26
C ASP A 117 -9.17 7.06 11.95
N ASP A 118 -9.43 8.27 12.44
CA ASP A 118 -8.58 9.45 12.21
C ASP A 118 -7.19 9.34 12.81
N ASP A 119 -6.97 8.42 13.74
CA ASP A 119 -5.67 8.11 14.31
C ASP A 119 -4.76 7.28 13.37
N THR A 120 -5.32 6.67 12.32
CA THR A 120 -4.53 5.93 11.31
C THR A 120 -3.75 6.90 10.43
N ARG A 121 -2.41 6.79 10.43
CA ARG A 121 -1.51 7.67 9.67
C ARG A 121 -1.11 7.12 8.33
N VAL A 122 -0.94 5.82 8.24
CA VAL A 122 -0.55 5.13 7.01
C VAL A 122 -1.03 3.68 7.04
N VAL A 123 -1.42 3.18 5.88
CA VAL A 123 -1.70 1.76 5.64
C VAL A 123 -0.56 1.19 4.82
N ILE A 124 -0.01 0.05 5.22
CA ILE A 124 1.12 -0.59 4.57
C ILE A 124 0.70 -1.97 4.07
N LEU A 125 1.03 -2.28 2.83
CA LEU A 125 0.78 -3.59 2.23
C LEU A 125 1.88 -3.94 1.22
N GLY A 126 1.98 -5.20 0.83
CA GLY A 126 2.88 -5.62 -0.24
C GLY A 126 2.42 -5.13 -1.61
N LYS A 127 3.34 -4.83 -2.52
CA LYS A 127 3.01 -4.49 -3.92
C LYS A 127 2.25 -5.60 -4.63
N ARG A 128 2.45 -6.85 -4.19
CA ARG A 128 1.78 -8.04 -4.71
C ARG A 128 1.37 -8.93 -3.54
N GLY A 129 0.27 -9.65 -3.69
CA GLY A 129 -0.23 -10.62 -2.71
C GLY A 129 0.21 -12.06 -3.03
N GLU A 130 -0.30 -13.01 -2.25
CA GLU A 130 0.02 -14.45 -2.33
C GLU A 130 -0.17 -15.05 -3.74
N ALA A 131 -1.20 -14.62 -4.48
CA ALA A 131 -1.49 -15.14 -5.83
C ALA A 131 -0.64 -14.52 -6.95
N ALA A 132 0.24 -13.58 -6.67
CA ALA A 132 0.89 -12.74 -7.68
C ALA A 132 2.18 -13.30 -8.28
N ASP A 133 2.71 -14.41 -7.77
CA ASP A 133 3.87 -15.08 -8.38
C ASP A 133 3.52 -15.71 -9.76
N PHE A 134 2.22 -15.89 -10.05
CA PHE A 134 1.73 -16.47 -11.30
C PHE A 134 1.32 -15.46 -12.37
N ALA A 135 1.06 -14.19 -12.01
CA ALA A 135 0.60 -13.15 -12.92
C ALA A 135 1.69 -12.10 -13.20
N ARG A 136 2.57 -12.38 -14.15
CA ARG A 136 3.54 -11.38 -14.64
C ARG A 136 2.78 -10.23 -15.31
N GLY A 137 2.93 -9.01 -14.78
CA GLY A 137 2.48 -7.79 -15.47
C GLY A 137 1.27 -7.07 -14.89
N HIS A 138 0.61 -7.56 -13.84
CA HIS A 138 -0.49 -6.86 -13.19
C HIS A 138 -0.12 -6.35 -11.79
N LEU A 139 -0.66 -5.20 -11.41
CA LEU A 139 -0.68 -4.76 -10.01
C LEU A 139 -1.50 -5.79 -9.23
N GLY A 140 -1.09 -6.13 -8.00
CA GLY A 140 -1.89 -7.03 -7.16
C GLY A 140 -3.32 -6.48 -7.03
N SER A 141 -4.32 -7.29 -7.35
CA SER A 141 -5.74 -6.87 -7.31
C SER A 141 -6.12 -6.22 -5.97
N ASN A 142 -5.61 -6.75 -4.87
CA ASN A 142 -5.82 -6.21 -3.54
C ASN A 142 -5.14 -4.85 -3.33
N THR A 143 -3.92 -4.66 -3.87
CA THR A 143 -3.21 -3.37 -3.76
C THR A 143 -3.98 -2.26 -4.44
N GLU A 144 -4.48 -2.49 -5.65
CA GLU A 144 -5.31 -1.52 -6.37
C GLU A 144 -6.61 -1.21 -5.61
N ARG A 145 -7.29 -2.24 -5.11
CA ARG A 145 -8.54 -2.11 -4.36
C ARG A 145 -8.34 -1.34 -3.05
N VAL A 146 -7.27 -1.62 -2.31
CA VAL A 146 -6.91 -0.90 -1.08
C VAL A 146 -6.61 0.57 -1.37
N VAL A 147 -5.77 0.88 -2.37
CA VAL A 147 -5.44 2.27 -2.74
C VAL A 147 -6.70 3.04 -3.14
N ARG A 148 -7.65 2.38 -3.79
CA ARG A 148 -8.93 2.99 -4.21
C ARG A 148 -9.88 3.23 -3.03
N ALA A 149 -9.95 2.30 -2.09
CA ALA A 149 -10.89 2.34 -0.96
C ALA A 149 -10.39 3.19 0.21
N CYS A 150 -9.06 3.24 0.42
CA CYS A 150 -8.45 3.87 1.57
C CYS A 150 -8.33 5.39 1.42
N ASN A 151 -8.77 6.13 2.45
CA ASN A 151 -8.65 7.59 2.51
C ASN A 151 -7.35 8.05 3.21
N ARG A 152 -6.53 7.12 3.67
CA ARG A 152 -5.22 7.38 4.30
C ARG A 152 -4.10 7.14 3.30
N PRO A 153 -2.91 7.71 3.51
CA PRO A 153 -1.74 7.35 2.70
C PRO A 153 -1.50 5.84 2.72
N VAL A 154 -1.16 5.28 1.55
CA VAL A 154 -0.93 3.85 1.38
C VAL A 154 0.51 3.61 0.94
N LEU A 155 1.28 2.87 1.73
CA LEU A 155 2.64 2.46 1.39
C LEU A 155 2.62 1.06 0.77
N ALA A 156 2.88 0.98 -0.52
CA ALA A 156 3.11 -0.27 -1.22
C ALA A 156 4.58 -0.69 -1.02
N ALA A 157 4.80 -1.65 -0.11
CA ALA A 157 6.12 -2.11 0.29
C ALA A 157 6.83 -2.88 -0.83
N ALA A 158 8.11 -2.63 -1.01
CA ALA A 158 8.97 -3.41 -1.91
C ALA A 158 9.18 -4.83 -1.35
N ARG A 159 9.70 -5.74 -2.18
CA ARG A 159 9.93 -7.14 -1.78
C ARG A 159 10.93 -7.28 -0.62
N ALA A 160 11.93 -6.42 -0.58
CA ALA A 160 12.91 -6.36 0.51
C ALA A 160 12.87 -4.97 1.15
N PHE A 161 13.07 -4.92 2.45
CA PHE A 161 13.17 -3.67 3.19
C PHE A 161 14.60 -3.15 3.15
N THR A 162 14.70 -1.87 2.88
CA THR A 162 15.90 -1.07 3.12
C THR A 162 15.43 0.22 3.77
N PRO A 163 16.00 0.63 4.93
CA PRO A 163 15.59 1.86 5.57
C PRO A 163 15.67 3.05 4.60
N PRO A 164 14.58 3.77 4.36
CA PRO A 164 14.59 4.93 3.48
C PRO A 164 15.54 6.02 4.01
N THR A 165 16.40 6.49 3.10
CA THR A 165 17.32 7.61 3.33
C THR A 165 17.14 8.70 2.28
N ARG A 166 16.65 8.33 1.09
CA ARG A 166 16.37 9.24 -0.03
C ARG A 166 14.93 9.06 -0.50
N CYS A 167 14.22 10.17 -0.52
CA CYS A 167 12.82 10.23 -0.91
C CYS A 167 12.68 11.07 -2.18
N MET A 168 11.88 10.61 -3.13
CA MET A 168 11.48 11.42 -4.28
C MET A 168 9.96 11.61 -4.29
N ILE A 169 9.52 12.86 -4.37
CA ILE A 169 8.11 13.22 -4.55
C ILE A 169 7.88 13.50 -6.04
N ALA A 170 7.14 12.61 -6.72
CA ALA A 170 6.67 12.87 -8.07
C ALA A 170 5.52 13.89 -8.01
N PHE A 171 5.80 15.10 -8.49
CA PHE A 171 4.96 16.27 -8.30
C PHE A 171 4.39 16.76 -9.63
N ASP A 172 3.10 16.57 -9.82
CA ASP A 172 2.35 17.05 -11.00
C ASP A 172 1.57 18.35 -10.71
N GLY A 173 1.63 18.87 -9.49
CA GLY A 173 0.85 20.02 -9.03
C GLY A 173 -0.62 19.71 -8.73
N GLY A 174 -1.04 18.45 -8.82
CA GLY A 174 -2.38 18.00 -8.43
C GLY A 174 -2.59 17.98 -6.91
N THR A 175 -3.86 17.93 -6.49
CA THR A 175 -4.24 17.98 -5.06
C THR A 175 -3.54 16.88 -4.24
N SER A 176 -3.42 15.68 -4.77
CA SER A 176 -2.77 14.55 -4.07
C SER A 176 -1.26 14.76 -3.93
N ALA A 177 -0.60 15.34 -4.96
CA ALA A 177 0.82 15.66 -4.89
C ALA A 177 1.10 16.81 -3.91
N VAL A 178 0.22 17.82 -3.86
CA VAL A 178 0.31 18.90 -2.86
C VAL A 178 0.18 18.36 -1.45
N LYS A 179 -0.80 17.47 -1.18
CA LYS A 179 -0.94 16.78 0.11
C LYS A 179 0.32 16.00 0.49
N ALA A 180 0.97 15.36 -0.50
CA ALA A 180 2.23 14.64 -0.26
C ALA A 180 3.35 15.58 0.19
N VAL A 181 3.50 16.74 -0.45
CA VAL A 181 4.47 17.78 -0.08
C VAL A 181 4.18 18.32 1.32
N GLU A 182 2.92 18.66 1.63
CA GLU A 182 2.52 19.14 2.95
C GLU A 182 2.79 18.12 4.06
N MET A 183 2.51 16.83 3.80
CA MET A 183 2.83 15.79 4.76
C MET A 183 4.34 15.61 4.92
N ALA A 184 5.10 15.66 3.83
CA ALA A 184 6.56 15.57 3.89
C ALA A 184 7.17 16.75 4.70
N ALA A 185 6.58 17.93 4.60
CA ALA A 185 6.99 19.10 5.39
C ALA A 185 6.76 18.90 6.90
N ARG A 186 5.58 18.35 7.29
CA ARG A 186 5.13 18.33 8.70
C ARG A 186 5.40 17.02 9.45
N SER A 187 5.45 15.89 8.75
CA SER A 187 5.50 14.58 9.40
C SER A 187 6.93 14.17 9.78
N PRO A 188 7.14 13.66 11.00
CA PRO A 188 8.41 13.03 11.39
C PRO A 188 8.77 11.82 10.51
N PHE A 189 7.80 11.25 9.79
CA PHE A 189 8.02 10.17 8.84
C PHE A 189 9.13 10.50 7.82
N PHE A 190 9.23 11.77 7.40
CA PHE A 190 10.20 12.27 6.45
C PHE A 190 11.43 12.96 7.08
N ALA A 191 11.55 12.93 8.42
CA ALA A 191 12.73 13.51 9.09
C ALA A 191 14.01 12.86 8.57
N ASP A 192 15.06 13.64 8.39
CA ASP A 192 16.40 13.19 7.98
C ASP A 192 16.46 12.45 6.63
N LEU A 193 15.43 12.55 5.81
CA LEU A 193 15.47 12.05 4.44
C LEU A 193 16.02 13.14 3.51
N ASP A 194 16.90 12.74 2.60
CA ASP A 194 17.28 13.55 1.44
C ASP A 194 16.09 13.60 0.46
N ILE A 195 15.45 14.76 0.34
CA ILE A 195 14.18 14.90 -0.39
C ILE A 195 14.44 15.49 -1.77
N HIS A 196 13.96 14.80 -2.80
CA HIS A 196 13.93 15.28 -4.18
C HIS A 196 12.48 15.51 -4.60
N VAL A 197 12.19 16.63 -5.28
CA VAL A 197 10.88 16.91 -5.86
C VAL A 197 11.03 16.90 -7.37
N LEU A 198 10.42 15.94 -8.06
CA LEU A 198 10.50 15.79 -9.50
C LEU A 198 9.18 16.18 -10.16
N SER A 199 9.24 17.13 -11.08
CA SER A 199 8.15 17.43 -12.01
C SER A 199 8.52 16.99 -13.43
N VAL A 200 7.61 16.27 -14.08
CA VAL A 200 7.79 15.82 -15.48
C VAL A 200 6.77 16.56 -16.34
N GLY A 201 7.25 17.36 -17.27
CA GLY A 201 6.38 18.16 -18.13
C GLY A 201 7.11 19.28 -18.85
N PRO A 202 6.36 20.16 -19.56
CA PRO A 202 6.95 21.26 -20.30
C PRO A 202 7.60 22.28 -19.34
N ASP A 203 8.75 22.79 -19.75
CA ASP A 203 9.47 23.83 -19.02
C ASP A 203 8.81 25.20 -19.25
N THR A 204 7.79 25.50 -18.44
CA THR A 204 7.06 26.76 -18.46
C THR A 204 7.26 27.52 -17.15
N ALA A 205 7.04 28.83 -17.19
CA ALA A 205 7.07 29.65 -15.97
C ALA A 205 6.08 29.16 -14.91
N GLU A 206 4.94 28.60 -15.32
CA GLU A 206 3.94 28.04 -14.41
C GLU A 206 4.43 26.75 -13.75
N THR A 207 5.00 25.81 -14.53
CA THR A 207 5.56 24.55 -14.01
C THR A 207 6.68 24.85 -13.02
N ARG A 208 7.60 25.76 -13.37
CA ARG A 208 8.68 26.18 -12.46
C ARG A 208 8.14 26.77 -11.17
N ARG A 209 7.21 27.74 -11.27
CA ARG A 209 6.60 28.36 -10.08
C ARG A 209 5.94 27.36 -9.15
N ARG A 210 5.22 26.35 -9.69
CA ARG A 210 4.59 25.29 -8.87
C ARG A 210 5.64 24.42 -8.18
N LEU A 211 6.69 24.05 -8.92
CA LEU A 211 7.78 23.23 -8.39
C LEU A 211 8.57 23.97 -7.30
N ASP A 212 8.90 25.23 -7.55
CA ASP A 212 9.58 26.12 -6.59
C ASP A 212 8.73 26.32 -5.33
N GLY A 213 7.40 26.45 -5.48
CA GLY A 213 6.46 26.52 -4.37
C GLY A 213 6.46 25.25 -3.52
N ALA A 214 6.54 24.08 -4.13
CA ALA A 214 6.65 22.81 -3.41
C ALA A 214 7.97 22.72 -2.64
N ALA A 215 9.10 23.07 -3.26
CA ALA A 215 10.40 23.10 -2.61
C ALA A 215 10.44 24.14 -1.47
N ALA A 216 9.85 25.33 -1.67
CA ALA A 216 9.74 26.35 -0.63
C ALA A 216 8.91 25.87 0.58
N THR A 217 7.82 25.13 0.35
CA THR A 217 7.02 24.54 1.43
C THR A 217 7.85 23.59 2.31
N LEU A 218 8.67 22.75 1.69
CA LEU A 218 9.58 21.85 2.42
C LEU A 218 10.67 22.62 3.16
N SER A 219 11.31 23.60 2.51
CA SER A 219 12.38 24.40 3.09
C SER A 219 11.89 25.23 4.28
N SER A 220 10.68 25.82 4.21
CA SER A 220 10.07 26.57 5.31
C SER A 220 9.79 25.71 6.54
N ALA A 221 9.65 24.40 6.36
CA ALA A 221 9.52 23.41 7.44
C ALA A 221 10.87 22.83 7.91
N GLY A 222 11.99 23.40 7.46
CA GLY A 222 13.34 22.92 7.80
C GLY A 222 13.75 21.63 7.08
N ARG A 223 13.09 21.30 5.96
CA ARG A 223 13.42 20.14 5.12
C ARG A 223 14.18 20.61 3.89
N ALA A 224 15.45 20.25 3.78
CA ALA A 224 16.17 20.47 2.53
C ALA A 224 15.56 19.61 1.41
N ALA A 225 15.27 20.26 0.28
CA ALA A 225 14.70 19.56 -0.87
C ALA A 225 15.34 20.06 -2.17
N THR A 226 15.70 19.13 -3.06
CA THR A 226 16.22 19.43 -4.38
C THR A 226 15.10 19.29 -5.41
N ALA A 227 14.84 20.38 -6.16
CA ALA A 227 13.83 20.41 -7.21
C ALA A 227 14.42 19.98 -8.56
N HIS A 228 13.70 19.15 -9.30
CA HIS A 228 14.06 18.66 -10.62
C HIS A 228 12.90 18.87 -11.59
N LEU A 229 13.20 19.41 -12.76
CA LEU A 229 12.25 19.52 -13.86
C LEU A 229 12.82 18.81 -15.08
N THR A 230 12.05 17.91 -15.66
CA THR A 230 12.45 17.20 -16.88
C THR A 230 11.25 17.04 -17.82
N GLN A 231 11.53 16.74 -19.08
CA GLN A 231 10.52 16.45 -20.10
C GLN A 231 10.52 14.95 -20.40
N GLY A 232 9.49 14.45 -21.03
CA GLY A 232 9.36 13.06 -21.46
C GLY A 232 8.13 12.36 -20.89
N GLN A 233 8.14 11.04 -21.00
CA GLN A 233 7.08 10.21 -20.40
C GLN A 233 7.29 10.10 -18.89
N PRO A 234 6.27 10.38 -18.07
CA PRO A 234 6.42 10.42 -16.62
C PRO A 234 6.98 9.12 -16.04
N GLU A 235 6.53 7.97 -16.52
CA GLU A 235 6.95 6.66 -16.04
C GLU A 235 8.45 6.44 -16.24
N GLU A 236 8.95 6.76 -17.43
CA GLU A 236 10.36 6.60 -17.80
C GLU A 236 11.25 7.58 -17.03
N ALA A 237 10.82 8.85 -16.96
CA ALA A 237 11.55 9.89 -16.25
C ALA A 237 11.66 9.56 -14.74
N ILE A 238 10.54 9.19 -14.09
CA ILE A 238 10.53 8.81 -12.69
C ILE A 238 11.46 7.61 -12.46
N ALA A 239 11.38 6.56 -13.29
CA ALA A 239 12.23 5.38 -13.16
C ALA A 239 13.72 5.74 -13.30
N ALA A 240 14.09 6.55 -14.28
CA ALA A 240 15.46 7.02 -14.49
C ALA A 240 16.00 7.81 -13.28
N PHE A 241 15.19 8.71 -12.71
CA PHE A 241 15.58 9.46 -11.53
C PHE A 241 15.68 8.57 -10.27
N VAL A 242 14.76 7.60 -10.09
CA VAL A 242 14.84 6.62 -9.00
C VAL A 242 16.17 5.87 -9.04
N ASP A 243 16.57 5.41 -10.21
CA ASP A 243 17.81 4.65 -10.36
C ASP A 243 19.07 5.54 -10.23
N SER A 244 19.08 6.72 -10.86
CA SER A 244 20.25 7.60 -10.89
C SER A 244 20.54 8.23 -9.51
N LEU A 245 19.51 8.67 -8.80
CA LEU A 245 19.63 9.27 -7.47
C LEU A 245 19.60 8.24 -6.33
N LYS A 246 19.48 6.95 -6.65
CA LYS A 246 19.37 5.87 -5.64
C LYS A 246 18.21 6.10 -4.66
N ILE A 247 17.07 6.53 -5.18
CA ILE A 247 15.86 6.76 -4.40
C ILE A 247 15.37 5.44 -3.82
N ASN A 248 15.13 5.41 -2.52
CA ASN A 248 14.62 4.24 -1.81
C ASN A 248 13.27 4.47 -1.10
N LEU A 249 12.60 5.60 -1.41
CA LEU A 249 11.20 5.86 -1.14
C LEU A 249 10.63 6.75 -2.24
N LEU A 250 9.70 6.24 -3.05
CA LEU A 250 8.96 7.04 -4.01
C LEU A 250 7.64 7.50 -3.39
N VAL A 251 7.32 8.78 -3.52
CA VAL A 251 6.06 9.38 -3.04
C VAL A 251 5.35 9.98 -4.23
N MET A 252 4.04 9.69 -4.36
CA MET A 252 3.26 10.23 -5.47
C MET A 252 1.77 10.29 -5.17
N GLY A 253 1.03 11.05 -5.96
CA GLY A 253 -0.42 11.04 -5.95
C GLY A 253 -0.97 9.73 -6.54
N ALA A 254 -2.03 9.20 -5.98
CA ALA A 254 -2.73 8.03 -6.51
C ALA A 254 -3.57 8.38 -7.75
N TYR A 255 -3.94 9.64 -7.93
CA TYR A 255 -4.82 10.14 -8.98
C TYR A 255 -4.20 11.37 -9.65
N GLY A 256 -4.11 11.34 -10.97
CA GLY A 256 -3.66 12.49 -11.77
C GLY A 256 -4.76 13.51 -12.05
N HIS A 257 -4.51 14.43 -12.96
CA HIS A 257 -5.37 15.57 -13.32
C HIS A 257 -6.72 15.23 -14.00
N SER A 258 -7.04 13.96 -14.28
CA SER A 258 -8.29 13.62 -14.97
C SER A 258 -9.53 13.84 -14.10
N ARG A 259 -10.60 14.38 -14.69
CA ARG A 259 -11.86 14.71 -14.01
C ARG A 259 -12.66 13.51 -13.49
N ILE A 260 -12.26 12.28 -13.82
CA ILE A 260 -12.88 11.04 -13.36
C ILE A 260 -12.12 10.53 -12.13
N ARG A 261 -12.19 11.29 -11.04
CA ARG A 261 -11.31 11.17 -9.86
C ARG A 261 -11.63 10.07 -8.86
N SER A 262 -12.72 9.32 -9.03
CA SER A 262 -13.19 8.42 -7.97
C SER A 262 -13.06 6.93 -8.26
N LEU A 263 -12.71 6.51 -9.48
CA LEU A 263 -12.86 5.12 -9.89
C LEU A 263 -11.59 4.44 -10.43
N ILE A 264 -10.56 5.19 -10.89
CA ILE A 264 -9.39 4.58 -11.54
C ILE A 264 -8.09 5.22 -11.01
N ILE A 265 -7.16 4.39 -10.54
CA ILE A 265 -5.79 4.81 -10.23
C ILE A 265 -5.12 5.28 -11.53
N GLY A 266 -4.32 6.35 -11.48
CA GLY A 266 -3.63 6.87 -12.65
C GLY A 266 -2.70 5.82 -13.30
N SER A 267 -2.58 5.85 -14.63
CA SER A 267 -1.72 4.92 -15.37
C SER A 267 -0.28 4.97 -14.88
N THR A 268 0.29 6.16 -14.72
CA THR A 268 1.63 6.37 -14.18
C THR A 268 1.78 5.79 -12.78
N THR A 269 0.78 5.98 -11.91
CA THR A 269 0.80 5.41 -10.55
C THR A 269 0.78 3.90 -10.58
N THR A 270 -0.10 3.31 -11.38
CA THR A 270 -0.19 1.86 -11.56
C THR A 270 1.13 1.30 -12.06
N GLU A 271 1.73 1.93 -13.07
CA GLU A 271 3.01 1.52 -13.63
C GLU A 271 4.14 1.62 -12.59
N MET A 272 4.21 2.72 -11.85
CA MET A 272 5.25 2.90 -10.82
C MET A 272 5.11 1.93 -9.66
N VAL A 273 3.90 1.67 -9.16
CA VAL A 273 3.72 0.65 -8.12
C VAL A 273 4.15 -0.73 -8.63
N ARG A 274 3.89 -1.04 -9.89
CA ARG A 274 4.21 -2.32 -10.53
C ARG A 274 5.70 -2.51 -10.78
N SER A 275 6.38 -1.51 -11.36
CA SER A 275 7.74 -1.62 -11.92
C SER A 275 8.84 -1.09 -11.01
N CYS A 276 8.56 -0.07 -10.20
CA CYS A 276 9.54 0.55 -9.31
C CYS A 276 10.03 -0.44 -8.25
N LYS A 277 11.35 -0.53 -8.06
CA LYS A 277 11.96 -1.39 -7.03
C LYS A 277 11.82 -0.81 -5.62
N ALA A 278 11.78 0.50 -5.49
CA ALA A 278 11.59 1.17 -4.21
C ALA A 278 10.14 1.04 -3.71
N PRO A 279 9.87 1.09 -2.40
CA PRO A 279 8.51 1.23 -1.87
C PRO A 279 7.87 2.52 -2.41
N VAL A 280 6.54 2.49 -2.59
CA VAL A 280 5.78 3.62 -3.15
C VAL A 280 4.72 4.06 -2.14
N LEU A 281 4.83 5.30 -1.66
CA LEU A 281 3.85 5.93 -0.77
C LEU A 281 2.86 6.76 -1.60
N LEU A 282 1.60 6.41 -1.54
CA LEU A 282 0.52 6.95 -2.34
C LEU A 282 -0.40 7.86 -1.53
N PHE A 283 -0.72 9.02 -2.07
CA PHE A 283 -1.65 10.00 -1.51
C PHE A 283 -2.91 10.12 -2.37
N ARG A 284 -4.05 10.25 -1.69
CA ARG A 284 -5.34 10.48 -2.32
C ARG A 284 -5.82 11.92 -2.15
#